data_a6f7ed17398f4a59f2e706fb14c39426
#
_entry.id   a6f7ed17398f4a59f2e706fb14c39426
#
_cell.length_a   1.000
_cell.length_b   1.000
_cell.length_c   1.000
_cell.angle_alpha   90.00
_cell.angle_beta   90.00
_cell.angle_gamma   90.00
#
_symmetry.space_group_name_H-M   'P 1'
#
loop_
_entity.id
_entity.type
_entity.pdbx_description
1 polymer ?
#
loop_
_entity_poly.entity_id
_entity_poly.type
_entity_poly.pdbx_seq_one_letter_code
_entity_poly.pdbx_strand_id
1 'polypeptide(L)'
;MATTQVRSTTASVAIIGAGPCGLTFARLLEQNNIDYVVFERDANSTPTPLYQGGTLDLHANSGQQAIKRAGLFEEFKKLARWDATRLVIQNPECTLKKSFGEERDAPEIDRFQLRQLLLDSIPSHRVRWGHGVQSIERDPNSSPEAPLWVVNFNNSACASGFQLVVGADGAWSKVRPLPEYSGKLFIEGRITHGNPSYAAALELVGPGNMGAWGHGRALMVQQVADRSYRVYMGLEGPENLTSTVLDMADTEATRHKLLSSPEFFSNHGPELLQFIAEAEGPFRPWPLYRMPVSSLNWAHVSGVALLGDAAHVSTPFVGEGVNLAMHDALRLADSIEKHCRRDSEDKMHLGFAQLEKALVEYETDMLLRAQDYISRCILMETLFFADDAAQQLIDLLTDAVEKQQEQLLVGAK
;
A
#
# COMPACT_ATOMS: atom_id res chain seq x y z
N MET A 1 11.16 -18.75 31.29
CA MET A 1 9.71 -18.43 31.37
C MET A 1 9.00 -19.43 30.48
N ALA A 2 7.95 -20.08 30.93
CA ALA A 2 7.24 -21.06 30.11
C ALA A 2 6.46 -20.34 29.03
N THR A 3 6.79 -20.58 27.77
CA THR A 3 6.04 -20.09 26.59
C THR A 3 4.65 -20.73 26.64
N THR A 4 3.61 -19.92 26.68
CA THR A 4 2.23 -20.43 26.64
C THR A 4 1.95 -20.83 25.19
N GLN A 5 1.97 -22.14 24.95
CA GLN A 5 1.65 -22.71 23.64
C GLN A 5 0.20 -22.36 23.28
N VAL A 6 -0.03 -21.56 22.26
CA VAL A 6 -1.35 -21.46 21.62
C VAL A 6 -1.60 -22.81 20.96
N ARG A 7 -2.74 -23.43 21.27
CA ARG A 7 -3.12 -24.75 20.74
C ARG A 7 -2.85 -24.79 19.23
N SER A 8 -2.20 -25.88 18.79
CA SER A 8 -2.03 -26.23 17.38
C SER A 8 -3.32 -25.90 16.61
N THR A 9 -3.25 -24.91 15.74
CA THR A 9 -4.31 -24.68 14.76
C THR A 9 -4.17 -25.79 13.73
N THR A 10 -5.28 -26.35 13.25
CA THR A 10 -5.25 -27.35 12.15
C THR A 10 -4.86 -26.72 10.82
N ALA A 11 -4.72 -25.40 10.79
CA ALA A 11 -4.42 -24.64 9.60
C ALA A 11 -3.01 -24.91 9.07
N SER A 12 -2.90 -25.21 7.77
CA SER A 12 -1.63 -25.46 7.09
C SER A 12 -0.92 -24.17 6.66
N VAL A 13 -1.64 -23.05 6.57
CA VAL A 13 -1.11 -21.75 6.12
C VAL A 13 -1.26 -20.69 7.21
N ALA A 14 -0.16 -20.01 7.54
CA ALA A 14 -0.16 -18.81 8.37
C ALA A 14 0.03 -17.57 7.49
N ILE A 15 -0.89 -16.62 7.58
CA ILE A 15 -0.79 -15.31 6.93
C ILE A 15 -0.47 -14.28 8.01
N ILE A 16 0.62 -13.54 7.84
CA ILE A 16 1.07 -12.53 8.80
C ILE A 16 0.64 -11.16 8.29
N GLY A 17 -0.36 -10.56 8.93
CA GLY A 17 -0.93 -9.24 8.58
C GLY A 17 -2.31 -9.31 7.94
N ALA A 18 -3.26 -8.53 8.49
CA ALA A 18 -4.62 -8.33 7.97
C ALA A 18 -4.75 -6.97 7.25
N GLY A 19 -3.76 -6.62 6.43
CA GLY A 19 -3.84 -5.54 5.46
C GLY A 19 -4.52 -5.99 4.16
N PRO A 20 -4.74 -5.09 3.18
CA PRO A 20 -5.39 -5.43 1.91
C PRO A 20 -4.75 -6.64 1.20
N CYS A 21 -3.43 -6.74 1.20
CA CYS A 21 -2.70 -7.85 0.59
C CYS A 21 -3.00 -9.19 1.27
N GLY A 22 -2.76 -9.29 2.59
CA GLY A 22 -2.97 -10.53 3.34
C GLY A 22 -4.43 -10.98 3.34
N LEU A 23 -5.38 -10.04 3.43
CA LEU A 23 -6.81 -10.34 3.35
C LEU A 23 -7.26 -10.78 1.95
N THR A 24 -6.68 -10.20 0.89
CA THR A 24 -6.92 -10.67 -0.48
C THR A 24 -6.47 -12.12 -0.62
N PHE A 25 -5.25 -12.44 -0.15
CA PHE A 25 -4.76 -13.81 -0.19
C PHE A 25 -5.63 -14.76 0.66
N ALA A 26 -6.00 -14.35 1.88
CA ALA A 26 -6.90 -15.11 2.75
C ALA A 26 -8.23 -15.43 2.05
N ARG A 27 -8.85 -14.45 1.37
CA ARG A 27 -10.08 -14.65 0.61
C ARG A 27 -9.92 -15.63 -0.54
N LEU A 28 -8.80 -15.58 -1.26
CA LEU A 28 -8.49 -16.51 -2.34
C LEU A 28 -8.25 -17.94 -1.81
N LEU A 29 -7.64 -18.10 -0.64
CA LEU A 29 -7.51 -19.40 0.01
C LEU A 29 -8.86 -19.95 0.46
N GLU A 30 -9.76 -19.10 1.02
CA GLU A 30 -11.12 -19.47 1.40
C GLU A 30 -11.91 -20.04 0.21
N GLN A 31 -11.83 -19.37 -0.95
CA GLN A 31 -12.48 -19.84 -2.19
C GLN A 31 -11.92 -21.17 -2.71
N ASN A 32 -10.67 -21.47 -2.36
CA ASN A 32 -9.99 -22.70 -2.77
C ASN A 32 -10.06 -23.82 -1.72
N ASN A 33 -10.85 -23.66 -0.65
CA ASN A 33 -10.95 -24.62 0.45
C ASN A 33 -9.59 -24.99 1.06
N ILE A 34 -8.67 -24.02 1.14
CA ILE A 34 -7.36 -24.19 1.80
C ILE A 34 -7.48 -23.68 3.24
N ASP A 35 -7.01 -24.47 4.20
CA ASP A 35 -7.09 -24.13 5.61
C ASP A 35 -5.98 -23.14 6.01
N TYR A 36 -6.37 -21.98 6.55
CA TYR A 36 -5.45 -20.90 6.91
C TYR A 36 -5.83 -20.19 8.21
N VAL A 37 -4.90 -19.42 8.74
CA VAL A 37 -5.12 -18.47 9.83
C VAL A 37 -4.39 -17.15 9.52
N VAL A 38 -5.03 -16.03 9.82
CA VAL A 38 -4.43 -14.69 9.71
C VAL A 38 -4.06 -14.20 11.10
N PHE A 39 -2.81 -13.78 11.29
CA PHE A 39 -2.31 -13.15 12.51
C PHE A 39 -2.17 -11.65 12.30
N GLU A 40 -2.82 -10.85 13.14
CA GLU A 40 -2.82 -9.40 13.06
C GLU A 40 -2.39 -8.77 14.38
N ARG A 41 -1.52 -7.75 14.30
CA ARG A 41 -1.02 -7.03 15.47
C ARG A 41 -2.04 -6.11 16.12
N ASP A 42 -2.99 -5.57 15.35
CA ASP A 42 -4.06 -4.73 15.87
C ASP A 42 -4.87 -5.51 16.90
N ALA A 43 -5.35 -4.83 17.94
CA ALA A 43 -6.07 -5.48 19.05
C ALA A 43 -7.45 -6.02 18.60
N ASN A 44 -8.05 -5.44 17.58
CA ASN A 44 -9.36 -5.82 17.03
C ASN A 44 -9.55 -5.25 15.61
N SER A 45 -10.70 -5.51 15.00
CA SER A 45 -11.04 -5.03 13.65
C SER A 45 -11.39 -3.55 13.57
N THR A 46 -11.62 -2.87 14.70
CA THR A 46 -12.07 -1.48 14.72
C THR A 46 -10.93 -0.56 14.30
N PRO A 47 -11.08 0.24 13.25
CA PRO A 47 -10.04 1.15 12.83
C PRO A 47 -9.89 2.29 13.85
N THR A 48 -8.66 2.66 14.11
CA THR A 48 -8.40 3.89 14.86
C THR A 48 -8.61 5.08 13.92
N PRO A 49 -9.45 6.06 14.25
CA PRO A 49 -9.72 7.22 13.38
C PRO A 49 -8.45 7.96 12.90
N LEU A 50 -7.41 7.93 13.71
CA LEU A 50 -6.09 8.51 13.41
C LEU A 50 -5.32 7.76 12.30
N TYR A 51 -5.69 6.50 11.97
CA TYR A 51 -4.95 5.63 11.05
C TYR A 51 -5.70 5.33 9.74
N GLN A 52 -6.72 6.13 9.40
CA GLN A 52 -7.52 5.84 8.21
C GLN A 52 -6.74 5.92 6.89
N GLY A 53 -5.62 6.65 6.86
CA GLY A 53 -4.84 6.85 5.63
C GLY A 53 -5.61 7.64 4.57
N GLY A 54 -5.03 7.77 3.39
CA GLY A 54 -5.68 8.33 2.21
C GLY A 54 -6.48 7.29 1.44
N THR A 55 -6.86 7.67 0.24
CA THR A 55 -7.52 6.80 -0.72
C THR A 55 -6.49 6.02 -1.55
N LEU A 56 -6.95 4.99 -2.21
CA LEU A 56 -6.20 4.08 -3.07
C LEU A 56 -6.93 3.95 -4.40
N ASP A 57 -6.23 4.09 -5.51
CA ASP A 57 -6.78 3.79 -6.83
C ASP A 57 -6.54 2.32 -7.19
N LEU A 58 -7.56 1.60 -7.64
CA LEU A 58 -7.42 0.21 -8.07
C LEU A 58 -7.42 0.11 -9.59
N HIS A 59 -6.29 -0.32 -10.14
CA HIS A 59 -6.08 -0.44 -11.58
C HIS A 59 -6.76 -1.69 -12.16
N ALA A 60 -7.29 -1.55 -13.39
CA ALA A 60 -8.06 -2.59 -14.08
C ALA A 60 -7.30 -3.92 -14.25
N ASN A 61 -6.00 -3.84 -14.49
CA ASN A 61 -5.13 -4.98 -14.80
C ASN A 61 -4.41 -5.61 -13.59
N SER A 62 -4.67 -5.13 -12.37
CA SER A 62 -4.00 -5.61 -11.15
C SER A 62 -4.96 -5.67 -9.96
N GLY A 63 -5.13 -4.57 -9.19
CA GLY A 63 -5.99 -4.57 -8.01
C GLY A 63 -7.44 -4.97 -8.29
N GLN A 64 -8.05 -4.47 -9.38
CA GLN A 64 -9.40 -4.89 -9.76
C GLN A 64 -9.47 -6.35 -10.20
N GLN A 65 -8.42 -6.90 -10.85
CA GLN A 65 -8.39 -8.34 -11.16
C GLN A 65 -8.40 -9.19 -9.89
N ALA A 66 -7.62 -8.81 -8.89
CA ALA A 66 -7.62 -9.50 -7.59
C ALA A 66 -9.00 -9.45 -6.93
N ILE A 67 -9.67 -8.29 -6.93
CA ILE A 67 -11.05 -8.12 -6.41
C ILE A 67 -12.05 -8.96 -7.22
N LYS A 68 -11.95 -9.00 -8.55
CA LYS A 68 -12.80 -9.84 -9.42
C LYS A 68 -12.60 -11.33 -9.10
N ARG A 69 -11.35 -11.77 -8.99
CA ARG A 69 -11.00 -13.16 -8.66
C ARG A 69 -11.45 -13.55 -7.25
N ALA A 70 -11.43 -12.58 -6.30
CA ALA A 70 -11.96 -12.74 -4.95
C ALA A 70 -13.50 -12.79 -4.90
N GLY A 71 -14.20 -12.52 -6.01
CA GLY A 71 -15.66 -12.50 -6.09
C GLY A 71 -16.30 -11.29 -5.39
N LEU A 72 -15.55 -10.16 -5.27
CA LEU A 72 -15.98 -8.98 -4.49
C LEU A 72 -16.18 -7.73 -5.37
N PHE A 73 -16.23 -7.90 -6.69
CA PHE A 73 -16.24 -6.75 -7.60
C PHE A 73 -17.54 -5.93 -7.53
N GLU A 74 -18.68 -6.57 -7.31
CA GLU A 74 -19.97 -5.88 -7.21
C GLU A 74 -20.08 -5.06 -5.91
N GLU A 75 -19.52 -5.56 -4.81
CA GLU A 75 -19.43 -4.85 -3.53
C GLU A 75 -18.42 -3.71 -3.62
N PHE A 76 -17.27 -3.95 -4.25
CA PHE A 76 -16.26 -2.93 -4.52
C PHE A 76 -16.84 -1.76 -5.33
N LYS A 77 -17.61 -2.03 -6.40
CA LYS A 77 -18.24 -0.98 -7.22
C LYS A 77 -19.13 -0.03 -6.42
N LYS A 78 -19.77 -0.51 -5.35
CA LYS A 78 -20.64 0.30 -4.49
C LYS A 78 -19.86 1.27 -3.57
N LEU A 79 -18.62 0.91 -3.25
CA LEU A 79 -17.75 1.67 -2.34
C LEU A 79 -16.78 2.59 -3.09
N ALA A 80 -16.36 2.17 -4.28
CA ALA A 80 -15.39 2.87 -5.08
C ALA A 80 -15.95 4.16 -5.70
N ARG A 81 -15.13 5.19 -5.73
CA ARG A 81 -15.44 6.50 -6.32
C ARG A 81 -14.92 6.57 -7.75
N TRP A 82 -15.81 6.33 -8.68
CA TRP A 82 -15.51 6.26 -10.12
C TRP A 82 -15.31 7.65 -10.74
N ASP A 83 -15.81 8.70 -10.07
CA ASP A 83 -15.67 10.11 -10.42
C ASP A 83 -14.38 10.76 -9.88
N ALA A 84 -13.58 10.02 -9.12
CA ALA A 84 -12.40 10.52 -8.40
C ALA A 84 -11.06 10.35 -9.17
N THR A 85 -11.11 10.04 -10.46
CA THR A 85 -9.90 9.73 -11.26
C THR A 85 -9.17 10.98 -11.76
N ARG A 86 -9.78 12.16 -11.62
CA ARG A 86 -9.18 13.43 -12.05
C ARG A 86 -7.94 13.76 -11.23
N LEU A 87 -6.85 14.11 -11.92
CA LEU A 87 -5.62 14.63 -11.34
C LEU A 87 -5.35 16.03 -11.90
N VAL A 88 -5.28 17.03 -11.03
CA VAL A 88 -4.84 18.39 -11.36
C VAL A 88 -3.37 18.52 -11.03
N ILE A 89 -2.55 18.89 -12.01
CA ILE A 89 -1.13 19.21 -11.84
C ILE A 89 -0.94 20.72 -11.98
N GLN A 90 -0.19 21.31 -11.06
CA GLN A 90 0.21 22.71 -11.17
C GLN A 90 1.62 22.94 -10.59
N ASN A 91 2.22 24.08 -10.96
CA ASN A 91 3.50 24.51 -10.38
C ASN A 91 3.28 25.31 -9.08
N PRO A 92 4.33 25.49 -8.25
CA PRO A 92 4.24 26.25 -7.00
C PRO A 92 3.69 27.67 -7.16
N GLU A 93 3.96 28.34 -8.29
CA GLU A 93 3.55 29.73 -8.57
C GLU A 93 2.10 29.85 -9.06
N CYS A 94 1.38 28.73 -9.26
CA CYS A 94 0.03 28.69 -9.84
C CYS A 94 -0.09 29.25 -11.27
N THR A 95 1.03 29.35 -12.01
CA THR A 95 1.08 29.86 -13.39
C THR A 95 0.92 28.78 -14.45
N LEU A 96 1.16 27.51 -14.08
CA LEU A 96 1.00 26.32 -14.90
C LEU A 96 -0.01 25.40 -14.25
N LYS A 97 -1.05 24.97 -15.00
CA LYS A 97 -2.08 24.06 -14.51
C LYS A 97 -2.64 23.20 -15.63
N LYS A 98 -2.73 21.88 -15.42
CA LYS A 98 -3.33 20.92 -16.36
C LYS A 98 -4.05 19.80 -15.62
N SER A 99 -5.16 19.30 -16.19
CA SER A 99 -5.93 18.18 -15.65
C SER A 99 -5.77 16.94 -16.51
N PHE A 100 -5.75 15.78 -15.88
CA PHE A 100 -5.63 14.46 -16.48
C PHE A 100 -6.59 13.47 -15.82
N GLY A 101 -6.80 12.32 -16.44
CA GLY A 101 -7.35 11.12 -15.79
C GLY A 101 -8.87 11.05 -15.71
N GLU A 102 -9.63 11.93 -16.38
CA GLU A 102 -11.11 11.94 -16.31
C GLU A 102 -11.77 10.67 -16.85
N GLU A 103 -11.07 9.90 -17.71
CA GLU A 103 -11.57 8.65 -18.31
C GLU A 103 -10.78 7.42 -17.86
N ARG A 104 -9.95 7.52 -16.81
CA ARG A 104 -9.09 6.42 -16.37
C ARG A 104 -9.88 5.36 -15.59
N ASP A 105 -9.79 4.08 -15.98
CA ASP A 105 -10.34 2.95 -15.20
C ASP A 105 -9.44 2.62 -13.99
N ALA A 106 -9.46 3.51 -13.01
CA ALA A 106 -8.73 3.40 -11.76
C ALA A 106 -9.53 4.11 -10.64
N PRO A 107 -10.72 3.57 -10.27
CA PRO A 107 -11.55 4.19 -9.24
C PRO A 107 -10.86 4.18 -7.88
N GLU A 108 -11.13 5.22 -7.12
CA GLU A 108 -10.58 5.42 -5.79
C GLU A 108 -11.43 4.72 -4.73
N ILE A 109 -10.79 4.14 -3.73
CA ILE A 109 -11.43 3.58 -2.55
C ILE A 109 -10.62 3.92 -1.31
N ASP A 110 -11.24 4.32 -0.21
CA ASP A 110 -10.52 4.57 1.03
C ASP A 110 -9.89 3.26 1.53
N ARG A 111 -8.65 3.35 1.99
CA ARG A 111 -7.88 2.20 2.50
C ARG A 111 -8.65 1.40 3.55
N PHE A 112 -9.39 2.08 4.41
CA PHE A 112 -10.22 1.45 5.42
C PHE A 112 -11.39 0.68 4.80
N GLN A 113 -12.09 1.25 3.83
CA GLN A 113 -13.22 0.59 3.16
C GLN A 113 -12.77 -0.66 2.41
N LEU A 114 -11.62 -0.60 1.74
CA LEU A 114 -11.03 -1.77 1.06
C LEU A 114 -10.68 -2.88 2.07
N ARG A 115 -10.03 -2.52 3.20
CA ARG A 115 -9.72 -3.48 4.25
C ARG A 115 -10.97 -4.12 4.83
N GLN A 116 -12.02 -3.33 5.11
CA GLN A 116 -13.26 -3.83 5.67
C GLN A 116 -14.01 -4.75 4.69
N LEU A 117 -14.09 -4.39 3.41
CA LEU A 117 -14.66 -5.22 2.35
C LEU A 117 -14.01 -6.62 2.32
N LEU A 118 -12.68 -6.66 2.37
CA LEU A 118 -11.92 -7.90 2.36
C LEU A 118 -12.11 -8.69 3.66
N LEU A 119 -12.11 -8.01 4.80
CA LEU A 119 -12.29 -8.63 6.12
C LEU A 119 -13.67 -9.28 6.26
N ASP A 120 -14.73 -8.60 5.80
CA ASP A 120 -16.11 -9.11 5.84
C ASP A 120 -16.32 -10.32 4.91
N SER A 121 -15.41 -10.54 3.96
CA SER A 121 -15.48 -11.64 2.99
C SER A 121 -14.93 -12.97 3.51
N ILE A 122 -14.30 -12.99 4.70
CA ILE A 122 -13.72 -14.18 5.32
C ILE A 122 -14.34 -14.45 6.70
N PRO A 123 -14.37 -15.71 7.16
CA PRO A 123 -14.90 -16.03 8.48
C PRO A 123 -14.10 -15.34 9.59
N SER A 124 -14.78 -14.69 10.53
CA SER A 124 -14.13 -13.90 11.60
C SER A 124 -13.18 -14.74 12.48
N HIS A 125 -13.47 -16.05 12.67
CA HIS A 125 -12.62 -16.95 13.45
C HIS A 125 -11.26 -17.24 12.79
N ARG A 126 -11.07 -16.92 11.51
CA ARG A 126 -9.79 -17.05 10.79
C ARG A 126 -8.79 -15.96 11.18
N VAL A 127 -9.23 -14.84 11.74
CA VAL A 127 -8.34 -13.74 12.13
C VAL A 127 -8.05 -13.78 13.63
N ARG A 128 -6.77 -13.79 13.97
CA ARG A 128 -6.24 -13.71 15.34
C ARG A 128 -5.68 -12.32 15.60
N TRP A 129 -6.48 -11.52 16.27
CA TRP A 129 -6.12 -10.15 16.67
C TRP A 129 -5.15 -10.15 17.86
N GLY A 130 -4.34 -9.07 17.99
CA GLY A 130 -3.36 -8.94 19.07
C GLY A 130 -2.16 -9.87 18.95
N HIS A 131 -1.90 -10.40 17.75
CA HIS A 131 -0.83 -11.35 17.49
C HIS A 131 0.25 -10.73 16.58
N GLY A 132 0.93 -9.68 17.07
CA GLY A 132 2.10 -9.11 16.40
C GLY A 132 3.24 -10.12 16.36
N VAL A 133 3.73 -10.46 15.17
CA VAL A 133 4.81 -11.43 14.97
C VAL A 133 6.15 -10.84 15.42
N GLN A 134 6.90 -11.63 16.17
CA GLN A 134 8.27 -11.35 16.60
C GLN A 134 9.29 -12.03 15.69
N SER A 135 9.09 -13.32 15.41
CA SER A 135 9.95 -14.12 14.54
C SER A 135 9.21 -15.33 13.98
N ILE A 136 9.77 -15.91 12.91
CA ILE A 136 9.41 -17.23 12.41
C ILE A 136 10.64 -18.14 12.47
N GLU A 137 10.45 -19.41 12.75
CA GLU A 137 11.53 -20.38 12.80
C GLU A 137 11.05 -21.77 12.39
N ARG A 138 11.97 -22.61 11.93
CA ARG A 138 11.65 -24.00 11.58
C ARG A 138 11.28 -24.77 12.84
N ASP A 139 10.22 -25.57 12.75
CA ASP A 139 9.88 -26.50 13.83
C ASP A 139 10.97 -27.59 13.92
N PRO A 140 11.70 -27.67 15.04
CA PRO A 140 12.79 -28.63 15.21
C PRO A 140 12.31 -30.09 15.19
N ASN A 141 11.00 -30.33 15.37
CA ASN A 141 10.40 -31.66 15.32
C ASN A 141 9.88 -32.04 13.93
N SER A 142 9.96 -31.14 12.93
CA SER A 142 9.53 -31.43 11.57
C SER A 142 10.59 -32.18 10.78
N SER A 143 10.16 -32.93 9.74
CA SER A 143 11.08 -33.60 8.81
C SER A 143 11.87 -32.58 8.01
N PRO A 144 13.18 -32.79 7.77
CA PRO A 144 13.97 -31.94 6.86
C PRO A 144 13.41 -31.89 5.41
N GLU A 145 12.76 -32.96 4.97
CA GLU A 145 12.16 -33.10 3.64
C GLU A 145 10.81 -32.36 3.52
N ALA A 146 10.15 -32.09 4.65
CA ALA A 146 8.89 -31.35 4.72
C ALA A 146 8.87 -30.49 5.99
N PRO A 147 9.65 -29.41 6.01
CA PRO A 147 9.77 -28.57 7.18
C PRO A 147 8.44 -27.86 7.49
N LEU A 148 8.12 -27.81 8.77
CA LEU A 148 7.03 -27.01 9.31
C LEU A 148 7.60 -25.75 9.97
N TRP A 149 6.73 -24.76 10.13
CA TRP A 149 7.10 -23.48 10.70
C TRP A 149 6.39 -23.21 12.02
N VAL A 150 7.10 -22.49 12.90
CA VAL A 150 6.60 -21.90 14.14
C VAL A 150 6.61 -20.40 13.99
N VAL A 151 5.50 -19.76 14.37
CA VAL A 151 5.36 -18.31 14.44
C VAL A 151 5.36 -17.88 15.90
N ASN A 152 6.31 -17.04 16.29
CA ASN A 152 6.45 -16.49 17.63
C ASN A 152 5.89 -15.07 17.68
N PHE A 153 5.14 -14.74 18.73
CA PHE A 153 4.47 -13.46 18.89
C PHE A 153 5.07 -12.61 20.00
N ASN A 154 4.89 -11.29 19.92
CA ASN A 154 5.38 -10.32 20.91
C ASN A 154 4.78 -10.54 22.31
N ASN A 155 3.63 -11.20 22.42
CA ASN A 155 2.96 -11.55 23.66
C ASN A 155 3.46 -12.84 24.31
N SER A 156 4.60 -13.37 23.86
CA SER A 156 5.21 -14.64 24.32
C SER A 156 4.41 -15.90 23.98
N ALA A 157 3.36 -15.81 23.16
CA ALA A 157 2.68 -16.96 22.59
C ALA A 157 3.38 -17.44 21.32
N CYS A 158 3.12 -18.68 20.91
CA CYS A 158 3.55 -19.22 19.61
C CYS A 158 2.45 -20.08 18.98
N ALA A 159 2.53 -20.23 17.66
CA ALA A 159 1.70 -21.15 16.89
C ALA A 159 2.60 -21.96 15.95
N SER A 160 2.32 -23.26 15.79
CA SER A 160 3.18 -24.17 15.03
C SER A 160 2.39 -25.09 14.10
N GLY A 161 3.10 -25.79 13.23
CA GLY A 161 2.53 -26.78 12.32
C GLY A 161 2.21 -26.24 10.93
N PHE A 162 2.72 -25.05 10.56
CA PHE A 162 2.46 -24.44 9.27
C PHE A 162 3.37 -24.99 8.19
N GLN A 163 2.79 -25.44 7.09
CA GLN A 163 3.52 -25.81 5.86
C GLN A 163 3.94 -24.55 5.08
N LEU A 164 3.15 -23.47 5.18
CA LEU A 164 3.40 -22.20 4.53
C LEU A 164 3.20 -21.04 5.49
N VAL A 165 4.19 -20.16 5.57
CA VAL A 165 4.08 -18.86 6.22
C VAL A 165 4.17 -17.77 5.18
N VAL A 166 3.16 -16.90 5.12
CA VAL A 166 3.08 -15.80 4.17
C VAL A 166 3.21 -14.48 4.91
N GLY A 167 4.32 -13.78 4.70
CA GLY A 167 4.54 -12.44 5.23
C GLY A 167 3.81 -11.39 4.38
N ALA A 168 2.79 -10.76 4.97
CA ALA A 168 2.02 -9.62 4.43
C ALA A 168 1.90 -8.51 5.49
N ASP A 169 2.91 -8.40 6.35
CA ASP A 169 2.98 -7.56 7.55
C ASP A 169 3.51 -6.14 7.27
N GLY A 170 3.60 -5.79 6.00
CA GLY A 170 3.87 -4.42 5.54
C GLY A 170 5.36 -4.04 5.58
N ALA A 171 5.63 -2.74 5.51
CA ALA A 171 6.96 -2.16 5.34
C ALA A 171 7.99 -2.60 6.38
N TRP A 172 7.57 -2.94 7.58
CA TRP A 172 8.43 -3.33 8.70
C TRP A 172 8.39 -4.83 8.99
N SER A 173 8.25 -5.63 7.93
CA SER A 173 8.26 -7.09 8.01
C SER A 173 9.46 -7.61 8.80
N LYS A 174 9.19 -8.62 9.63
CA LYS A 174 10.22 -9.30 10.43
C LYS A 174 10.89 -10.46 9.68
N VAL A 175 10.50 -10.67 8.44
CA VAL A 175 10.91 -11.82 7.62
C VAL A 175 11.98 -11.46 6.58
N ARG A 176 12.38 -10.16 6.47
CA ARG A 176 13.33 -9.65 5.48
C ARG A 176 14.21 -8.50 6.00
N PRO A 177 15.24 -8.04 5.22
CA PRO A 177 16.00 -6.84 5.54
C PRO A 177 15.12 -5.59 5.68
N LEU A 178 15.55 -4.64 6.52
CA LEU A 178 14.82 -3.38 6.73
C LEU A 178 14.89 -2.47 5.49
N PRO A 179 13.83 -1.69 5.21
CA PRO A 179 13.86 -0.68 4.17
C PRO A 179 14.76 0.49 4.56
N GLU A 180 15.22 1.24 3.56
CA GLU A 180 15.99 2.47 3.73
C GLU A 180 15.10 3.71 3.65
N TYR A 181 15.46 4.76 4.37
CA TYR A 181 14.80 6.06 4.25
C TYR A 181 15.12 6.69 2.89
N SER A 182 14.09 7.19 2.19
CA SER A 182 14.24 7.74 0.84
C SER A 182 14.80 9.16 0.78
N GLY A 183 15.00 9.82 1.92
CA GLY A 183 15.29 11.25 1.97
C GLY A 183 14.06 12.15 1.86
N LYS A 184 12.86 11.57 1.84
CA LYS A 184 11.60 12.29 1.63
C LYS A 184 10.57 11.95 2.69
N LEU A 185 9.75 12.93 3.03
CA LEU A 185 8.67 12.76 3.99
C LEU A 185 7.45 13.58 3.58
N PHE A 186 6.28 13.16 4.03
CA PHE A 186 5.06 13.97 4.00
C PHE A 186 4.66 14.39 5.41
N ILE A 187 4.03 15.57 5.50
CA ILE A 187 3.29 16.01 6.68
C ILE A 187 1.82 16.04 6.27
N GLU A 188 0.97 15.30 6.97
CA GLU A 188 -0.46 15.21 6.67
C GLU A 188 -1.26 16.16 7.56
N GLY A 189 -2.15 16.94 6.95
CA GLY A 189 -3.22 17.70 7.58
C GLY A 189 -4.56 17.39 6.92
N ARG A 190 -5.62 18.08 7.33
CA ARG A 190 -7.00 17.84 6.83
C ARG A 190 -7.71 19.14 6.51
N ILE A 191 -8.71 19.06 5.61
CA ILE A 191 -9.71 20.11 5.36
C ILE A 191 -11.07 19.42 5.45
N THR A 192 -11.80 19.68 6.53
CA THR A 192 -13.13 19.13 6.76
C THR A 192 -14.23 20.06 6.24
N HIS A 193 -15.49 19.62 6.25
CA HIS A 193 -16.62 20.38 5.69
C HIS A 193 -16.83 21.79 6.26
N GLY A 194 -16.41 22.06 7.49
CA GLY A 194 -16.51 23.39 8.14
C GLY A 194 -15.28 24.28 7.93
N ASN A 195 -14.27 23.80 7.25
CA ASN A 195 -13.01 24.49 7.07
C ASN A 195 -13.14 25.67 6.10
N PRO A 196 -12.52 26.85 6.37
CA PRO A 196 -12.56 28.01 5.46
C PRO A 196 -12.11 27.72 4.03
N SER A 197 -11.12 26.82 3.84
CA SER A 197 -10.61 26.43 2.54
C SER A 197 -11.38 25.28 1.87
N TYR A 198 -12.48 24.79 2.47
CA TYR A 198 -13.23 23.68 1.89
C TYR A 198 -13.82 23.99 0.52
N ALA A 199 -14.39 25.20 0.35
CA ALA A 199 -14.95 25.61 -0.93
C ALA A 199 -13.87 25.71 -2.03
N ALA A 200 -12.70 26.24 -1.68
CA ALA A 200 -11.55 26.32 -2.59
C ALA A 200 -11.02 24.91 -2.97
N ALA A 201 -10.97 23.98 -2.01
CA ALA A 201 -10.60 22.61 -2.29
C ALA A 201 -11.61 21.93 -3.22
N LEU A 202 -12.91 22.15 -3.00
CA LEU A 202 -13.97 21.60 -3.85
C LEU A 202 -13.89 22.11 -5.29
N GLU A 203 -13.60 23.40 -5.47
CA GLU A 203 -13.45 24.02 -6.78
C GLU A 203 -12.20 23.54 -7.53
N LEU A 204 -11.04 23.55 -6.86
CA LEU A 204 -9.76 23.22 -7.47
C LEU A 204 -9.57 21.72 -7.69
N VAL A 205 -9.85 20.93 -6.67
CA VAL A 205 -9.58 19.48 -6.64
C VAL A 205 -10.80 18.67 -7.10
N GLY A 206 -12.00 19.06 -6.64
CA GLY A 206 -13.22 18.28 -6.85
C GLY A 206 -13.17 16.92 -6.14
N PRO A 207 -13.71 15.85 -6.77
CA PRO A 207 -13.71 14.51 -6.18
C PRO A 207 -12.36 13.77 -6.28
N GLY A 208 -11.39 14.30 -7.05
CA GLY A 208 -10.11 13.65 -7.36
C GLY A 208 -8.96 14.13 -6.51
N ASN A 209 -7.84 14.37 -7.19
CA ASN A 209 -6.56 14.72 -6.60
C ASN A 209 -5.99 15.99 -7.26
N MET A 210 -5.29 16.79 -6.49
CA MET A 210 -4.45 17.87 -6.97
C MET A 210 -3.04 17.74 -6.40
N GLY A 211 -2.05 18.06 -7.21
CA GLY A 211 -0.68 18.21 -6.75
C GLY A 211 0.00 19.41 -7.37
N ALA A 212 0.72 20.14 -6.52
CA ALA A 212 1.64 21.20 -6.91
C ALA A 212 3.07 20.74 -6.62
N TRP A 213 3.90 20.68 -7.67
CA TRP A 213 5.26 20.12 -7.59
C TRP A 213 6.27 21.10 -8.18
N GLY A 214 7.39 21.28 -7.48
CA GLY A 214 8.52 22.10 -7.89
C GLY A 214 9.38 22.54 -6.71
N HIS A 215 10.57 23.00 -7.00
CA HIS A 215 11.52 23.54 -6.01
C HIS A 215 11.83 22.60 -4.84
N GLY A 216 11.89 21.28 -5.09
CA GLY A 216 12.12 20.28 -4.05
C GLY A 216 10.94 20.12 -3.06
N ARG A 217 9.71 20.48 -3.46
CA ARG A 217 8.51 20.43 -2.62
C ARG A 217 7.35 19.82 -3.37
N ALA A 218 6.45 19.23 -2.61
CA ALA A 218 5.18 18.70 -3.11
C ALA A 218 4.04 19.12 -2.19
N LEU A 219 3.00 19.73 -2.71
CA LEU A 219 1.75 19.95 -1.98
C LEU A 219 0.66 19.16 -2.70
N MET A 220 0.07 18.19 -2.03
CA MET A 220 -1.01 17.38 -2.59
C MET A 220 -2.26 17.52 -1.76
N VAL A 221 -3.42 17.61 -2.44
CA VAL A 221 -4.74 17.66 -1.84
C VAL A 221 -5.61 16.59 -2.48
N GLN A 222 -6.15 15.69 -1.67
CA GLN A 222 -6.87 14.50 -2.11
C GLN A 222 -8.21 14.39 -1.40
N GLN A 223 -9.32 14.25 -2.14
CA GLN A 223 -10.62 13.97 -1.52
C GLN A 223 -10.69 12.52 -1.04
N VAL A 224 -11.30 12.29 0.12
CA VAL A 224 -11.58 10.96 0.67
C VAL A 224 -13.09 10.68 0.72
N ALA A 225 -13.50 9.47 1.12
CA ALA A 225 -14.88 8.99 0.99
C ALA A 225 -15.92 9.84 1.74
N ASP A 226 -15.58 10.45 2.87
CA ASP A 226 -16.45 11.36 3.61
C ASP A 226 -16.54 12.77 3.02
N ARG A 227 -15.95 12.97 1.82
CA ARG A 227 -15.86 14.24 1.10
C ARG A 227 -14.94 15.29 1.76
N SER A 228 -14.25 14.98 2.85
CA SER A 228 -13.15 15.80 3.34
C SER A 228 -11.91 15.65 2.47
N TYR A 229 -10.90 16.48 2.72
CA TYR A 229 -9.64 16.43 2.00
C TYR A 229 -8.47 16.11 2.93
N ARG A 230 -7.51 15.33 2.43
CA ARG A 230 -6.17 15.20 2.99
C ARG A 230 -5.27 16.21 2.31
N VAL A 231 -4.44 16.87 3.11
CA VAL A 231 -3.38 17.78 2.63
C VAL A 231 -2.05 17.15 2.97
N TYR A 232 -1.24 16.86 1.98
CA TYR A 232 0.09 16.30 2.15
C TYR A 232 1.13 17.33 1.74
N MET A 233 1.96 17.74 2.68
CA MET A 233 3.08 18.65 2.49
C MET A 233 4.37 17.84 2.37
N GLY A 234 4.86 17.65 1.14
CA GLY A 234 6.03 16.84 0.81
C GLY A 234 7.33 17.64 0.88
N LEU A 235 8.31 17.09 1.57
CA LEU A 235 9.61 17.72 1.82
C LEU A 235 10.75 16.74 1.54
N GLU A 236 11.87 17.26 1.04
CA GLU A 236 13.17 16.59 1.12
C GLU A 236 13.88 17.00 2.41
N GLY A 237 14.53 16.06 3.05
CA GLY A 237 15.28 16.34 4.26
C GLY A 237 15.68 15.09 5.04
N PRO A 238 16.41 15.27 6.14
CA PRO A 238 16.80 14.16 7.00
C PRO A 238 15.60 13.54 7.69
N GLU A 239 15.69 12.26 8.02
CA GLU A 239 14.60 11.49 8.65
C GLU A 239 14.07 12.12 9.95
N ASN A 240 14.96 12.80 10.68
CA ASN A 240 14.61 13.47 11.93
C ASN A 240 14.13 14.93 11.76
N LEU A 241 13.87 15.41 10.55
CA LEU A 241 13.40 16.78 10.26
C LEU A 241 12.21 17.19 11.14
N THR A 242 11.26 16.27 11.31
CA THR A 242 10.01 16.47 12.07
C THR A 242 10.19 16.42 13.59
N SER A 243 11.40 16.20 14.09
CA SER A 243 11.71 16.23 15.52
C SER A 243 12.84 17.20 15.87
N THR A 244 13.60 17.72 14.87
CA THR A 244 14.73 18.61 15.09
C THR A 244 14.49 20.03 14.57
N VAL A 245 13.75 20.17 13.49
CA VAL A 245 13.47 21.46 12.84
C VAL A 245 12.01 21.85 12.97
N LEU A 246 11.08 20.89 12.85
CA LEU A 246 9.65 21.07 13.02
C LEU A 246 9.22 20.40 14.34
N ASP A 247 8.17 20.93 14.97
CA ASP A 247 7.58 20.31 16.18
C ASP A 247 6.17 19.80 15.87
N MET A 248 6.06 18.48 15.62
CA MET A 248 4.76 17.87 15.31
C MET A 248 3.77 17.88 16.49
N ALA A 249 4.23 18.16 17.72
CA ALA A 249 3.36 18.35 18.88
C ALA A 249 2.72 19.75 18.90
N ASP A 250 3.38 20.73 18.27
CA ASP A 250 2.86 22.09 18.10
C ASP A 250 2.51 22.35 16.63
N THR A 251 1.23 22.09 16.29
CA THR A 251 0.69 22.28 14.93
C THR A 251 0.82 23.72 14.47
N GLU A 252 0.63 24.72 15.35
CA GLU A 252 0.67 26.14 14.97
C GLU A 252 2.09 26.61 14.71
N ALA A 253 3.04 26.25 15.55
CA ALA A 253 4.46 26.56 15.32
C ALA A 253 4.97 25.92 14.04
N THR A 254 4.60 24.66 13.78
CA THR A 254 4.93 23.96 12.55
C THR A 254 4.29 24.64 11.33
N ARG A 255 3.00 24.96 11.37
CA ARG A 255 2.30 25.69 10.30
C ARG A 255 2.97 27.02 9.99
N HIS A 256 3.24 27.83 11.03
CA HIS A 256 3.95 29.10 10.86
C HIS A 256 5.29 28.91 10.14
N LYS A 257 6.07 27.92 10.54
CA LYS A 257 7.37 27.64 9.93
C LYS A 257 7.24 27.19 8.47
N LEU A 258 6.29 26.32 8.16
CA LEU A 258 6.01 25.88 6.80
C LEU A 258 5.63 27.01 5.86
N LEU A 259 4.88 28.00 6.37
CA LEU A 259 4.42 29.16 5.59
C LEU A 259 5.43 30.30 5.50
N SER A 260 6.33 30.47 6.47
CA SER A 260 7.22 31.62 6.55
C SER A 260 8.64 31.38 6.02
N SER A 261 9.08 30.15 5.92
CA SER A 261 10.46 29.82 5.54
C SER A 261 10.60 29.49 4.04
N PRO A 262 11.57 30.07 3.33
CA PRO A 262 11.85 29.74 1.93
C PRO A 262 12.27 28.28 1.72
N GLU A 263 12.80 27.65 2.75
CA GLU A 263 13.13 26.22 2.77
C GLU A 263 11.89 25.33 2.65
N PHE A 264 10.70 25.86 2.92
CA PHE A 264 9.45 25.14 2.87
C PHE A 264 8.52 25.73 1.79
N PHE A 265 7.37 26.27 2.15
CA PHE A 265 6.35 26.64 1.17
C PHE A 265 6.15 28.15 0.98
N SER A 266 6.92 29.03 1.66
CA SER A 266 6.67 30.48 1.64
C SER A 266 6.66 31.09 0.22
N ASN A 267 7.29 30.45 -0.75
CA ASN A 267 7.36 30.91 -2.15
C ASN A 267 6.20 30.36 -3.02
N HIS A 268 5.27 29.62 -2.46
CA HIS A 268 4.11 29.10 -3.20
C HIS A 268 3.05 30.21 -3.39
N GLY A 269 2.25 30.09 -4.44
CA GLY A 269 1.15 31.00 -4.71
C GLY A 269 0.09 30.99 -3.61
N PRO A 270 -0.64 32.09 -3.39
CA PRO A 270 -1.61 32.21 -2.30
C PRO A 270 -2.74 31.18 -2.39
N GLU A 271 -3.11 30.76 -3.59
CA GLU A 271 -4.07 29.69 -3.86
C GLU A 271 -3.66 28.34 -3.21
N LEU A 272 -2.35 28.06 -3.12
CA LEU A 272 -1.80 26.86 -2.50
C LEU A 272 -1.54 27.05 -1.01
N LEU A 273 -1.02 28.21 -0.62
CA LEU A 273 -0.68 28.51 0.77
C LEU A 273 -1.90 28.42 1.70
N GLN A 274 -3.10 28.75 1.21
CA GLN A 274 -4.33 28.65 2.00
C GLN A 274 -4.60 27.22 2.47
N PHE A 275 -4.23 26.19 1.67
CA PHE A 275 -4.43 24.80 2.11
C PHE A 275 -3.51 24.40 3.25
N ILE A 276 -2.32 24.97 3.35
CA ILE A 276 -1.41 24.77 4.48
C ILE A 276 -1.87 25.60 5.69
N ALA A 277 -2.28 26.87 5.44
CA ALA A 277 -2.71 27.79 6.48
C ALA A 277 -3.95 27.28 7.22
N GLU A 278 -4.90 26.70 6.52
CA GLU A 278 -6.17 26.24 7.05
C GLU A 278 -6.20 24.72 7.32
N ALA A 279 -5.11 24.00 7.03
CA ALA A 279 -5.07 22.56 7.31
C ALA A 279 -5.26 22.27 8.79
N GLU A 280 -6.24 21.46 9.11
CA GLU A 280 -6.53 21.01 10.47
C GLU A 280 -5.52 19.95 10.93
N GLY A 281 -5.08 20.11 12.18
CA GLY A 281 -4.19 19.15 12.84
C GLY A 281 -4.93 18.08 13.67
N PRO A 282 -4.20 17.30 14.47
CA PRO A 282 -2.74 17.34 14.61
C PRO A 282 -2.03 16.95 13.32
N PHE A 283 -0.93 17.64 12.99
CA PHE A 283 -0.10 17.27 11.85
C PHE A 283 0.60 15.96 12.11
N ARG A 284 0.67 15.13 11.05
CA ARG A 284 1.21 13.79 11.13
C ARG A 284 2.36 13.60 10.16
N PRO A 285 3.56 13.23 10.66
CA PRO A 285 4.70 12.96 9.78
C PRO A 285 4.61 11.55 9.19
N TRP A 286 4.99 11.44 7.92
CA TRP A 286 5.11 10.20 7.16
C TRP A 286 6.48 10.15 6.47
N PRO A 287 7.54 9.73 7.16
CA PRO A 287 8.81 9.45 6.50
C PRO A 287 8.62 8.30 5.51
N LEU A 288 9.15 8.48 4.30
CA LEU A 288 8.98 7.53 3.20
C LEU A 288 10.18 6.59 3.11
N TYR A 289 9.89 5.31 3.00
CA TYR A 289 10.90 4.26 2.93
C TYR A 289 10.71 3.42 1.68
N ARG A 290 11.80 2.82 1.20
CA ARG A 290 11.80 1.85 0.11
C ARG A 290 12.81 0.74 0.33
N MET A 291 12.64 -0.38 -0.36
CA MET A 291 13.68 -1.40 -0.45
C MET A 291 14.77 -0.95 -1.41
N PRO A 292 16.04 -1.16 -1.09
CA PRO A 292 17.10 -1.08 -2.10
C PRO A 292 16.86 -2.13 -3.18
N VAL A 293 16.99 -1.75 -4.46
CA VAL A 293 16.82 -2.71 -5.58
C VAL A 293 17.80 -3.89 -5.44
N SER A 294 19.01 -3.63 -4.94
CA SER A 294 20.03 -4.65 -4.68
C SER A 294 19.63 -5.70 -3.63
N SER A 295 18.64 -5.41 -2.78
CA SER A 295 18.14 -6.35 -1.78
C SER A 295 17.07 -7.31 -2.32
N LEU A 296 16.58 -7.11 -3.55
CA LEU A 296 15.57 -7.95 -4.20
C LEU A 296 16.20 -9.15 -4.93
N ASN A 297 17.05 -9.88 -4.23
CA ASN A 297 17.75 -11.05 -4.73
C ASN A 297 17.99 -12.12 -3.66
N TRP A 298 17.10 -12.15 -2.64
CA TRP A 298 17.22 -13.15 -1.57
C TRP A 298 17.05 -14.58 -2.08
N ALA A 299 17.68 -15.51 -1.37
CA ALA A 299 17.53 -16.92 -1.66
C ALA A 299 16.13 -17.41 -1.24
N HIS A 300 15.54 -18.28 -2.04
CA HIS A 300 14.30 -18.96 -1.71
C HIS A 300 14.38 -19.65 -0.34
N VAL A 301 13.34 -19.50 0.46
CA VAL A 301 13.17 -20.17 1.75
C VAL A 301 11.95 -21.06 1.68
N SER A 302 12.20 -22.37 1.71
CA SER A 302 11.16 -23.40 1.62
C SER A 302 10.02 -23.16 2.62
N GLY A 303 8.78 -23.15 2.14
CA GLY A 303 7.58 -22.91 2.96
C GLY A 303 7.40 -21.48 3.46
N VAL A 304 8.11 -20.49 2.89
CA VAL A 304 7.94 -19.05 3.21
C VAL A 304 7.73 -18.25 1.94
N ALA A 305 6.78 -17.34 1.94
CA ALA A 305 6.59 -16.36 0.87
C ALA A 305 6.35 -14.96 1.43
N LEU A 306 6.70 -13.92 0.65
CA LEU A 306 6.46 -12.52 0.98
C LEU A 306 5.53 -11.89 -0.04
N LEU A 307 4.59 -11.05 0.40
CA LEU A 307 3.64 -10.33 -0.45
C LEU A 307 3.66 -8.82 -0.16
N GLY A 308 3.48 -8.04 -1.20
CA GLY A 308 3.30 -6.60 -1.11
C GLY A 308 4.45 -5.88 -0.39
N ASP A 309 4.12 -4.91 0.47
CA ASP A 309 5.12 -4.12 1.18
C ASP A 309 6.07 -4.95 2.05
N ALA A 310 5.66 -6.16 2.47
CA ALA A 310 6.56 -7.09 3.13
C ALA A 310 7.67 -7.58 2.20
N ALA A 311 7.45 -7.65 0.91
CA ALA A 311 8.45 -8.01 -0.10
C ALA A 311 9.17 -6.78 -0.68
N HIS A 312 8.42 -5.73 -1.05
CA HIS A 312 8.91 -4.67 -1.95
C HIS A 312 8.32 -3.29 -1.63
N VAL A 313 8.28 -2.92 -0.32
CA VAL A 313 7.85 -1.56 0.05
C VAL A 313 8.60 -0.52 -0.77
N SER A 314 7.87 0.47 -1.27
CA SER A 314 8.42 1.60 -2.00
C SER A 314 7.67 2.89 -1.68
N THR A 315 8.21 4.00 -2.18
CA THR A 315 7.56 5.30 -2.06
C THR A 315 6.30 5.39 -2.93
N PRO A 316 5.32 6.25 -2.61
CA PRO A 316 4.00 6.24 -3.26
C PRO A 316 3.97 6.91 -4.65
N PHE A 317 5.10 7.35 -5.21
CA PHE A 317 5.13 8.25 -6.37
C PHE A 317 4.68 7.63 -7.69
N VAL A 318 4.66 6.30 -7.82
CA VAL A 318 4.07 5.59 -8.98
C VAL A 318 2.57 5.32 -8.80
N GLY A 319 2.08 5.30 -7.56
CA GLY A 319 0.67 5.01 -7.25
C GLY A 319 0.25 3.55 -7.41
N GLU A 320 1.19 2.59 -7.49
CA GLU A 320 0.90 1.19 -7.78
C GLU A 320 1.04 0.25 -6.57
N GLY A 321 1.43 0.73 -5.39
CA GLY A 321 1.78 -0.13 -4.25
C GLY A 321 0.70 -1.12 -3.85
N VAL A 322 -0.53 -0.68 -3.65
CA VAL A 322 -1.66 -1.55 -3.30
C VAL A 322 -2.03 -2.50 -4.45
N ASN A 323 -1.94 -2.01 -5.68
CA ASN A 323 -2.21 -2.78 -6.89
C ASN A 323 -1.25 -3.96 -7.03
N LEU A 324 0.05 -3.69 -6.88
CA LEU A 324 1.09 -4.72 -6.89
C LEU A 324 0.92 -5.70 -5.74
N ALA A 325 0.63 -5.21 -4.53
CA ALA A 325 0.42 -6.05 -3.36
C ALA A 325 -0.77 -7.01 -3.51
N MET A 326 -1.90 -6.54 -4.05
CA MET A 326 -3.07 -7.39 -4.32
C MET A 326 -2.81 -8.33 -5.50
N HIS A 327 -2.03 -7.89 -6.48
CA HIS A 327 -1.61 -8.73 -7.60
C HIS A 327 -0.68 -9.87 -7.13
N ASP A 328 0.22 -9.62 -6.18
CA ASP A 328 1.03 -10.67 -5.56
C ASP A 328 0.17 -11.75 -4.91
N ALA A 329 -0.84 -11.35 -4.14
CA ALA A 329 -1.78 -12.27 -3.51
C ALA A 329 -2.49 -13.16 -4.56
N LEU A 330 -2.91 -12.54 -5.68
CA LEU A 330 -3.51 -13.24 -6.80
C LEU A 330 -2.52 -14.24 -7.44
N ARG A 331 -1.30 -13.79 -7.75
CA ARG A 331 -0.28 -14.62 -8.41
C ARG A 331 0.16 -15.81 -7.55
N LEU A 332 0.31 -15.60 -6.23
CA LEU A 332 0.62 -16.71 -5.33
C LEU A 332 -0.53 -17.72 -5.27
N ALA A 333 -1.78 -17.25 -5.16
CA ALA A 333 -2.95 -18.14 -5.17
C ALA A 333 -3.08 -18.93 -6.48
N ASP A 334 -2.91 -18.28 -7.63
CA ASP A 334 -2.94 -18.92 -8.95
C ASP A 334 -1.82 -19.97 -9.10
N SER A 335 -0.62 -19.68 -8.59
CA SER A 335 0.50 -20.63 -8.64
C SER A 335 0.26 -21.85 -7.74
N ILE A 336 -0.31 -21.66 -6.56
CA ILE A 336 -0.73 -22.78 -5.68
C ILE A 336 -1.81 -23.61 -6.38
N GLU A 337 -2.82 -22.99 -6.97
CA GLU A 337 -3.90 -23.67 -7.67
C GLU A 337 -3.39 -24.48 -8.89
N LYS A 338 -2.39 -23.97 -9.58
CA LYS A 338 -1.76 -24.63 -10.73
C LYS A 338 -0.97 -25.88 -10.35
N HIS A 339 -0.26 -25.86 -9.24
CA HIS A 339 0.67 -26.92 -8.85
C HIS A 339 0.10 -27.91 -7.84
N CYS A 340 -0.79 -27.48 -6.97
CA CYS A 340 -1.41 -28.33 -5.96
C CYS A 340 -2.67 -29.02 -6.48
N ARG A 341 -3.03 -30.13 -5.88
CA ARG A 341 -4.16 -30.97 -6.35
C ARG A 341 -5.35 -30.87 -5.41
N ARG A 342 -6.55 -30.98 -5.96
CA ARG A 342 -7.78 -31.13 -5.19
C ARG A 342 -8.09 -32.63 -5.00
N ASP A 343 -8.67 -32.95 -3.86
CA ASP A 343 -9.20 -34.29 -3.59
C ASP A 343 -10.66 -34.45 -4.08
N SER A 344 -11.26 -35.60 -3.81
CA SER A 344 -12.65 -35.89 -4.17
C SER A 344 -13.70 -35.02 -3.41
N GLU A 345 -13.29 -34.35 -2.34
CA GLU A 345 -14.11 -33.42 -1.54
C GLU A 345 -13.86 -31.95 -1.91
N ASP A 346 -13.19 -31.73 -3.04
CA ASP A 346 -12.78 -30.40 -3.52
C ASP A 346 -11.86 -29.60 -2.58
N LYS A 347 -11.16 -30.30 -1.67
CA LYS A 347 -10.19 -29.69 -0.78
C LYS A 347 -8.80 -29.68 -1.42
N MET A 348 -8.13 -28.54 -1.39
CA MET A 348 -6.78 -28.40 -1.92
C MET A 348 -5.74 -29.02 -0.98
N HIS A 349 -4.91 -29.92 -1.48
CA HIS A 349 -3.80 -30.53 -0.78
C HIS A 349 -2.48 -29.82 -1.11
N LEU A 350 -1.87 -29.21 -0.08
CA LEU A 350 -0.55 -28.57 -0.18
C LEU A 350 0.55 -29.64 -0.02
N GLY A 351 0.72 -30.50 -1.03
CA GLY A 351 1.86 -31.42 -1.04
C GLY A 351 3.17 -30.63 -1.09
N PHE A 352 4.15 -30.99 -0.25
CA PHE A 352 5.38 -30.21 -0.09
C PHE A 352 6.07 -29.88 -1.42
N ALA A 353 6.35 -30.89 -2.26
CA ALA A 353 7.04 -30.66 -3.53
C ALA A 353 6.24 -29.79 -4.53
N GLN A 354 4.91 -29.85 -4.48
CA GLN A 354 4.01 -29.05 -5.31
C GLN A 354 3.94 -27.60 -4.80
N LEU A 355 3.87 -27.44 -3.50
CA LEU A 355 3.91 -26.13 -2.84
C LEU A 355 5.23 -25.42 -3.16
N GLU A 356 6.37 -26.10 -3.02
CA GLU A 356 7.68 -25.52 -3.35
C GLU A 356 7.77 -25.05 -4.82
N LYS A 357 7.23 -25.83 -5.77
CA LYS A 357 7.16 -25.36 -7.17
C LYS A 357 6.32 -24.11 -7.34
N ALA A 358 5.19 -24.04 -6.62
CA ALA A 358 4.34 -22.87 -6.63
C ALA A 358 5.05 -21.64 -6.07
N LEU A 359 5.76 -21.78 -4.95
CA LEU A 359 6.50 -20.70 -4.32
C LEU A 359 7.64 -20.18 -5.20
N VAL A 360 8.44 -21.08 -5.79
CA VAL A 360 9.55 -20.69 -6.68
C VAL A 360 9.04 -19.98 -7.93
N GLU A 361 7.94 -20.46 -8.54
CA GLU A 361 7.33 -19.79 -9.71
C GLU A 361 6.85 -18.38 -9.32
N TYR A 362 6.13 -18.26 -8.22
CA TYR A 362 5.64 -16.98 -7.71
C TYR A 362 6.78 -16.00 -7.41
N GLU A 363 7.80 -16.44 -6.64
CA GLU A 363 8.92 -15.58 -6.24
C GLU A 363 9.72 -15.07 -7.43
N THR A 364 9.94 -15.93 -8.43
CA THR A 364 10.65 -15.53 -9.66
C THR A 364 9.92 -14.40 -10.39
N ASP A 365 8.61 -14.51 -10.57
CA ASP A 365 7.77 -13.49 -11.20
C ASP A 365 7.69 -12.23 -10.34
N MET A 366 7.47 -12.38 -9.02
CA MET A 366 7.34 -11.28 -8.08
C MET A 366 8.62 -10.43 -8.01
N LEU A 367 9.80 -11.05 -7.94
CA LEU A 367 11.07 -10.32 -7.85
C LEU A 367 11.31 -9.45 -9.08
N LEU A 368 10.99 -9.92 -10.28
CA LEU A 368 11.11 -9.12 -11.51
C LEU A 368 10.18 -7.91 -11.49
N ARG A 369 8.92 -8.10 -11.09
CA ARG A 369 7.94 -7.01 -10.96
C ARG A 369 8.34 -6.01 -9.90
N ALA A 370 8.84 -6.48 -8.76
CA ALA A 370 9.31 -5.65 -7.66
C ALA A 370 10.52 -4.79 -8.05
N GLN A 371 11.49 -5.35 -8.77
CA GLN A 371 12.66 -4.61 -9.27
C GLN A 371 12.25 -3.50 -10.24
N ASP A 372 11.36 -3.78 -11.20
CA ASP A 372 10.82 -2.77 -12.11
C ASP A 372 10.07 -1.67 -11.33
N TYR A 373 9.14 -2.06 -10.45
CA TYR A 373 8.34 -1.13 -9.67
C TYR A 373 9.19 -0.18 -8.82
N ILE A 374 10.14 -0.71 -8.04
CA ILE A 374 11.01 0.11 -7.18
C ILE A 374 11.89 1.01 -8.03
N SER A 375 12.42 0.53 -9.15
CA SER A 375 13.22 1.36 -10.07
C SER A 375 12.42 2.53 -10.62
N ARG A 376 11.16 2.31 -11.01
CA ARG A 376 10.24 3.38 -11.42
C ARG A 376 9.92 4.34 -10.27
N CYS A 377 9.73 3.85 -9.05
CA CYS A 377 9.52 4.71 -7.89
C CYS A 377 10.72 5.62 -7.62
N ILE A 378 11.96 5.11 -7.70
CA ILE A 378 13.18 5.91 -7.52
C ILE A 378 13.28 7.00 -8.59
N LEU A 379 12.95 6.68 -9.84
CA LEU A 379 12.92 7.68 -10.91
C LEU A 379 11.88 8.77 -10.63
N MET A 380 10.67 8.37 -10.25
CA MET A 380 9.59 9.29 -9.93
C MET A 380 9.88 10.12 -8.66
N GLU A 381 10.58 9.57 -7.65
CA GLU A 381 11.06 10.34 -6.50
C GLU A 381 11.90 11.54 -6.93
N THR A 382 12.81 11.34 -7.87
CA THR A 382 13.67 12.41 -8.40
C THR A 382 12.86 13.46 -9.16
N LEU A 383 11.91 12.99 -9.99
CA LEU A 383 11.08 13.85 -10.82
C LEU A 383 10.12 14.71 -9.98
N PHE A 384 9.44 14.12 -8.98
CA PHE A 384 8.47 14.82 -8.14
C PHE A 384 9.07 15.96 -7.29
N PHE A 385 10.37 15.89 -7.01
CA PHE A 385 11.08 16.90 -6.24
C PHE A 385 12.07 17.75 -7.09
N ALA A 386 12.03 17.63 -8.42
CA ALA A 386 12.77 18.51 -9.31
C ALA A 386 12.25 19.95 -9.25
N ASP A 387 13.09 20.92 -9.65
CA ASP A 387 12.70 22.34 -9.64
C ASP A 387 11.51 22.62 -10.58
N ASP A 388 11.47 21.98 -11.75
CA ASP A 388 10.44 22.09 -12.78
C ASP A 388 9.51 20.85 -12.83
N ALA A 389 9.33 20.18 -11.71
CA ALA A 389 8.60 18.91 -11.61
C ALA A 389 7.21 18.94 -12.26
N ALA A 390 6.44 20.01 -12.06
CA ALA A 390 5.11 20.15 -12.67
C ALA A 390 5.14 20.08 -14.18
N GLN A 391 6.10 20.76 -14.84
CA GLN A 391 6.24 20.73 -16.30
C GLN A 391 6.63 19.33 -16.78
N GLN A 392 7.63 18.72 -16.15
CA GLN A 392 8.06 17.35 -16.48
C GLN A 392 6.94 16.31 -16.34
N LEU A 393 6.13 16.41 -15.28
CA LEU A 393 4.97 15.53 -15.06
C LEU A 393 3.89 15.75 -16.13
N ILE A 394 3.61 17.00 -16.49
CA ILE A 394 2.65 17.33 -17.55
C ILE A 394 3.10 16.75 -18.88
N ASP A 395 4.38 16.90 -19.23
CA ASP A 395 4.94 16.38 -20.47
C ASP A 395 4.87 14.85 -20.49
N LEU A 396 5.32 14.20 -19.41
CA LEU A 396 5.26 12.75 -19.25
C LEU A 396 3.85 12.17 -19.43
N LEU A 397 2.85 12.78 -18.78
CA LEU A 397 1.47 12.31 -18.87
C LEU A 397 0.83 12.65 -20.21
N THR A 398 1.21 13.76 -20.84
CA THR A 398 0.74 14.10 -22.19
C THR A 398 1.22 13.06 -23.19
N ASP A 399 2.52 12.75 -23.19
CA ASP A 399 3.12 11.73 -24.05
C ASP A 399 2.46 10.34 -23.84
N ALA A 400 2.14 9.99 -22.58
CA ALA A 400 1.48 8.72 -22.27
C ALA A 400 0.06 8.66 -22.85
N VAL A 401 -0.72 9.75 -22.75
CA VAL A 401 -2.08 9.84 -23.30
C VAL A 401 -2.04 9.76 -24.83
N GLU A 402 -1.13 10.49 -25.48
CA GLU A 402 -0.97 10.46 -26.94
C GLU A 402 -0.63 9.06 -27.46
N LYS A 403 0.33 8.37 -26.84
CA LYS A 403 0.69 6.99 -27.18
C LYS A 403 -0.48 6.01 -27.00
N GLN A 404 -1.27 6.18 -25.96
CA GLN A 404 -2.45 5.34 -25.74
C GLN A 404 -3.51 5.55 -26.83
N GLN A 405 -3.75 6.79 -27.24
CA GLN A 405 -4.67 7.13 -28.32
C GLN A 405 -4.22 6.56 -29.67
N GLU A 406 -2.92 6.64 -29.98
CA GLU A 406 -2.34 6.04 -31.19
C GLU A 406 -2.53 4.52 -31.23
N GLN A 407 -2.29 3.82 -30.10
CA GLN A 407 -2.48 2.39 -30.02
C GLN A 407 -3.93 1.96 -30.24
N LEU A 408 -4.89 2.72 -29.72
CA LEU A 408 -6.32 2.46 -29.93
C LEU A 408 -6.71 2.65 -31.40
N LEU A 409 -6.16 3.64 -32.09
CA LEU A 409 -6.40 3.90 -33.49
C LEU A 409 -5.78 2.83 -34.42
N VAL A 410 -4.66 2.25 -34.01
CA VAL A 410 -4.00 1.15 -34.76
C VAL A 410 -4.71 -0.19 -34.54
N GLY A 411 -5.20 -0.44 -33.31
CA GLY A 411 -5.95 -1.68 -32.98
C GLY A 411 -7.39 -1.71 -33.54
N ALA A 412 -7.92 -0.56 -33.99
CA ALA A 412 -9.27 -0.46 -34.59
C ALA A 412 -9.27 -0.63 -36.16
N LYS A 413 -8.11 -0.80 -36.76
CA LYS A 413 -7.90 -1.14 -38.19
C LYS A 413 -7.59 -2.61 -38.36
#